data_6fdb422246b47b89ea8c0a0a05966706
#
_entry.id   6fdb422246b47b89ea8c0a0a05966706
#
_cell.length_a   1.000
_cell.length_b   1.000
_cell.length_c   1.000
_cell.angle_alpha   90.00
_cell.angle_beta   90.00
_cell.angle_gamma   90.00
#
_symmetry.space_group_name_H-M   'P 1'
#
loop_
_entity.id
_entity.type
_entity.pdbx_description
1 polymer ?
#
loop_
_entity_poly.entity_id
_entity_poly.type
_entity_poly.pdbx_seq_one_letter_code
_entity_poly.pdbx_strand_id
1 'polypeptide(L)'
;MLQKTDLINYFHSSFTNPEYKGIGTEHEKFIFYTKDHKRLKFDGEVSVQNLFQFFLSKGWQKNEYNSFNQLISLSKNGASITLEPGCQLELSGKILKNVHQTCTESYEHLRELEEYAELNKLCILGLGFDPIS
;
A
#
# COMPACT_ATOMS: atom_id res chain seq x y z
N MET A 1 -5.79 -32.70 -4.95
CA MET A 1 -5.96 -31.95 -6.21
C MET A 1 -7.20 -31.09 -6.05
N LEU A 2 -7.10 -29.79 -6.33
CA LEU A 2 -8.22 -28.84 -6.18
C LEU A 2 -9.35 -29.23 -7.15
N GLN A 3 -10.58 -29.35 -6.65
CA GLN A 3 -11.77 -29.71 -7.42
C GLN A 3 -12.57 -28.43 -7.75
N LYS A 4 -13.40 -28.48 -8.81
CA LYS A 4 -14.30 -27.36 -9.16
C LYS A 4 -15.23 -26.99 -8.01
N THR A 5 -15.68 -27.98 -7.24
CA THR A 5 -16.51 -27.78 -6.05
C THR A 5 -15.81 -27.01 -4.95
N ASP A 6 -14.48 -27.15 -4.79
CA ASP A 6 -13.71 -26.42 -3.78
C ASP A 6 -13.68 -24.93 -4.11
N LEU A 7 -13.51 -24.60 -5.38
CA LEU A 7 -13.56 -23.20 -5.87
C LEU A 7 -14.97 -22.59 -5.67
N ILE A 8 -16.01 -23.32 -6.04
CA ILE A 8 -17.40 -22.85 -5.85
C ILE A 8 -17.67 -22.60 -4.37
N ASN A 9 -17.29 -23.52 -3.50
CA ASN A 9 -17.49 -23.40 -2.06
C ASN A 9 -16.70 -22.23 -1.47
N TYR A 10 -15.49 -21.97 -1.96
CA TYR A 10 -14.67 -20.82 -1.55
C TYR A 10 -15.39 -19.50 -1.82
N PHE A 11 -15.90 -19.30 -3.05
CA PHE A 11 -16.67 -18.10 -3.38
C PHE A 11 -18.00 -18.03 -2.61
N HIS A 12 -18.70 -19.14 -2.45
CA HIS A 12 -19.95 -19.19 -1.68
C HIS A 12 -19.74 -18.80 -0.21
N SER A 13 -18.66 -19.24 0.42
CA SER A 13 -18.35 -18.89 1.81
C SER A 13 -18.14 -17.39 2.00
N SER A 14 -17.59 -16.70 0.99
CA SER A 14 -17.39 -15.25 1.02
C SER A 14 -18.69 -14.46 0.98
N PHE A 15 -19.72 -14.94 0.27
CA PHE A 15 -21.03 -14.28 0.21
C PHE A 15 -21.83 -14.39 1.52
N THR A 16 -21.62 -15.47 2.28
CA THR A 16 -22.41 -15.78 3.46
C THR A 16 -21.76 -15.31 4.76
N ASN A 17 -20.49 -14.94 4.74
CA ASN A 17 -19.79 -14.48 5.93
C ASN A 17 -20.09 -13.00 6.21
N PRO A 18 -20.81 -12.65 7.32
CA PRO A 18 -21.13 -11.27 7.66
C PRO A 18 -19.90 -10.42 7.97
N GLU A 19 -18.75 -11.00 8.28
CA GLU A 19 -17.50 -10.29 8.53
C GLU A 19 -16.93 -9.60 7.26
N TYR A 20 -17.30 -10.12 6.07
CA TYR A 20 -16.92 -9.55 4.78
C TYR A 20 -17.87 -8.47 4.25
N LYS A 21 -18.84 -8.02 5.06
CA LYS A 21 -19.73 -6.90 4.69
C LYS A 21 -19.07 -5.57 4.96
N GLY A 22 -18.27 -5.13 4.02
CA GLY A 22 -17.57 -3.86 4.11
C GLY A 22 -16.89 -3.49 2.80
N ILE A 23 -16.16 -2.38 2.83
CA ILE A 23 -15.39 -1.86 1.71
C ILE A 23 -13.93 -1.87 2.13
N GLY A 24 -13.09 -2.62 1.40
CA GLY A 24 -11.65 -2.45 1.40
C GLY A 24 -11.27 -1.62 0.18
N THR A 25 -10.46 -0.60 0.37
CA THR A 25 -9.98 0.25 -0.73
C THR A 25 -8.53 -0.05 -1.04
N GLU A 26 -8.17 0.03 -2.30
CA GLU A 26 -6.79 -0.03 -2.76
C GLU A 26 -6.41 1.33 -3.36
N HIS A 27 -5.26 1.85 -2.95
CA HIS A 27 -4.76 3.14 -3.41
C HIS A 27 -3.33 3.00 -3.90
N GLU A 28 -3.17 3.03 -5.20
CA GLU A 28 -1.89 2.92 -5.89
C GLU A 28 -1.26 4.30 -6.14
N LYS A 29 0.04 4.41 -5.94
CA LYS A 29 0.77 5.66 -6.10
C LYS A 29 2.17 5.41 -6.62
N PHE A 30 2.64 6.32 -7.48
CA PHE A 30 4.05 6.45 -7.80
C PHE A 30 4.64 7.69 -7.13
N ILE A 31 5.87 7.58 -6.69
CA ILE A 31 6.60 8.65 -6.02
C ILE A 31 7.81 9.04 -6.87
N PHE A 32 8.00 10.34 -7.07
CA PHE A 32 9.05 10.89 -7.94
C PHE A 32 9.86 11.95 -7.19
N TYR A 33 11.13 12.09 -7.53
CA TYR A 33 11.91 13.25 -7.12
C TYR A 33 11.45 14.50 -7.86
N THR A 34 11.19 15.60 -7.15
CA THR A 34 10.73 16.86 -7.77
C THR A 34 11.78 17.50 -8.70
N LYS A 35 13.07 17.22 -8.47
CA LYS A 35 14.18 17.81 -9.21
C LYS A 35 14.34 17.33 -10.65
N ASP A 36 14.00 16.07 -10.93
CA ASP A 36 14.25 15.43 -12.24
C ASP A 36 13.15 14.49 -12.70
N HIS A 37 12.06 14.41 -11.93
CA HIS A 37 10.89 13.56 -12.14
C HIS A 37 11.21 12.06 -12.29
N LYS A 38 12.38 11.62 -11.82
CA LYS A 38 12.69 10.19 -11.77
C LYS A 38 11.95 9.52 -10.62
N ARG A 39 11.57 8.27 -10.81
CA ARG A 39 10.94 7.47 -9.76
C ARG A 39 11.81 7.35 -8.52
N LEU A 40 11.16 7.32 -7.37
CA LEU A 40 11.81 7.02 -6.10
C LEU A 40 12.53 5.67 -6.20
N LYS A 41 13.81 5.68 -5.89
CA LYS A 41 14.64 4.46 -5.91
C LYS A 41 14.24 3.52 -4.79
N PHE A 42 14.49 2.23 -4.99
CA PHE A 42 14.30 1.23 -3.95
C PHE A 42 15.22 1.48 -2.75
N ASP A 43 16.53 1.70 -3.00
CA ASP A 43 17.57 1.91 -2.00
C ASP A 43 18.19 3.31 -2.09
N GLY A 44 18.76 3.78 -1.00
CA GLY A 44 19.49 5.04 -0.89
C GLY A 44 19.01 5.91 0.28
N GLU A 45 19.58 7.09 0.41
CA GLU A 45 19.26 8.04 1.48
C GLU A 45 17.80 8.51 1.42
N VAL A 46 17.30 8.81 0.22
CA VAL A 46 15.89 9.12 -0.04
C VAL A 46 15.37 8.01 -0.96
N SER A 47 14.61 7.07 -0.42
CA SER A 47 14.27 5.80 -1.09
C SER A 47 13.02 5.16 -0.50
N VAL A 48 12.52 4.11 -1.14
CA VAL A 48 11.41 3.28 -0.62
C VAL A 48 11.79 2.67 0.74
N GLN A 49 13.01 2.14 0.89
CA GLN A 49 13.44 1.55 2.17
C GLN A 49 13.48 2.60 3.29
N ASN A 50 13.89 3.83 2.99
CA ASN A 50 13.88 4.93 3.95
C ASN A 50 12.44 5.39 4.26
N LEU A 51 11.56 5.46 3.27
CA LEU A 51 10.12 5.69 3.46
C LEU A 51 9.49 4.62 4.38
N PHE A 52 9.85 3.35 4.20
CA PHE A 52 9.37 2.29 5.09
C PHE A 52 9.87 2.46 6.52
N GLN A 53 11.12 2.90 6.75
CA GLN A 53 11.59 3.24 8.09
C GLN A 53 10.79 4.40 8.69
N PHE A 54 10.42 5.39 7.90
CA PHE A 54 9.54 6.47 8.34
C PHE A 54 8.17 5.94 8.76
N PHE A 55 7.54 5.08 7.98
CA PHE A 55 6.26 4.45 8.35
C PHE A 55 6.38 3.60 9.62
N LEU A 56 7.48 2.88 9.81
CA LEU A 56 7.73 2.15 11.06
C LEU A 56 7.74 3.10 12.27
N SER A 57 8.29 4.30 12.14
CA SER A 57 8.26 5.33 13.20
C SER A 57 6.85 5.86 13.49
N LYS A 58 5.91 5.72 12.53
CA LYS A 58 4.48 6.07 12.66
C LYS A 58 3.63 4.90 13.19
N GLY A 59 4.27 3.81 13.62
CA GLY A 59 3.60 2.66 14.23
C GLY A 59 3.15 1.56 13.25
N TRP A 60 3.59 1.63 11.99
CA TRP A 60 3.48 0.49 11.08
C TRP A 60 4.42 -0.62 11.52
N GLN A 61 4.10 -1.85 11.17
CA GLN A 61 4.88 -3.04 11.50
C GLN A 61 5.38 -3.71 10.23
N LYS A 62 6.56 -4.33 10.30
CA LYS A 62 7.11 -5.14 9.21
C LYS A 62 6.20 -6.33 8.94
N ASN A 63 5.89 -6.58 7.68
CA ASN A 63 4.98 -7.65 7.28
C ASN A 63 5.69 -8.67 6.39
N GLU A 64 6.16 -8.28 5.19
CA GLU A 64 6.74 -9.22 4.22
C GLU A 64 8.10 -8.76 3.69
N TYR A 65 8.89 -9.76 3.30
CA TYR A 65 10.21 -9.59 2.69
C TYR A 65 10.27 -10.34 1.36
N ASN A 66 10.98 -9.79 0.38
CA ASN A 66 11.25 -10.48 -0.86
C ASN A 66 12.34 -11.56 -0.69
N SER A 67 12.64 -12.30 -1.78
CA SER A 67 13.66 -13.35 -1.80
C SER A 67 15.09 -12.86 -1.49
N PHE A 68 15.34 -11.55 -1.55
CA PHE A 68 16.61 -10.92 -1.22
C PHE A 68 16.63 -10.36 0.22
N ASN A 69 15.65 -10.75 1.05
CA ASN A 69 15.50 -10.28 2.43
C ASN A 69 15.31 -8.76 2.56
N GLN A 70 14.70 -8.13 1.56
CA GLN A 70 14.36 -6.71 1.56
C GLN A 70 12.89 -6.55 1.94
N LEU A 71 12.61 -5.60 2.82
CA LEU A 71 11.25 -5.30 3.29
C LEU A 71 10.42 -4.73 2.14
N ILE A 72 9.29 -5.37 1.82
CA ILE A 72 8.39 -4.98 0.73
C ILE A 72 6.95 -4.74 1.17
N SER A 73 6.62 -5.04 2.42
CA SER A 73 5.27 -4.83 2.95
C SER A 73 5.29 -4.44 4.42
N LEU A 74 4.37 -3.57 4.78
CA LEU A 74 4.08 -3.13 6.15
C LEU A 74 2.62 -3.38 6.47
N SER A 75 2.28 -3.51 7.76
CA SER A 75 0.90 -3.67 8.23
C SER A 75 0.60 -2.78 9.42
N LYS A 76 -0.66 -2.30 9.52
CA LYS A 76 -1.14 -1.50 10.66
C LYS A 76 -2.66 -1.63 10.78
N ASN A 77 -3.14 -2.15 11.90
CA ASN A 77 -4.58 -2.19 12.22
C ASN A 77 -5.48 -2.84 11.15
N GLY A 78 -4.97 -3.85 10.45
CA GLY A 78 -5.72 -4.56 9.39
C GLY A 78 -5.60 -3.94 8.00
N ALA A 79 -4.87 -2.84 7.83
CA ALA A 79 -4.41 -2.33 6.54
C ALA A 79 -2.97 -2.78 6.24
N SER A 80 -2.57 -2.76 4.98
CA SER A 80 -1.19 -2.99 4.55
C SER A 80 -0.71 -1.95 3.56
N ILE A 81 0.59 -1.68 3.59
CA ILE A 81 1.30 -0.97 2.53
C ILE A 81 2.20 -1.98 1.85
N THR A 82 2.06 -2.15 0.55
CA THR A 82 2.87 -3.06 -0.27
C THR A 82 3.64 -2.31 -1.33
N LEU A 83 4.76 -2.87 -1.73
CA LEU A 83 5.54 -2.39 -2.85
C LEU A 83 5.30 -3.32 -4.04
N GLU A 84 4.60 -2.80 -5.03
CA GLU A 84 4.30 -3.46 -6.27
C GLU A 84 5.44 -3.30 -7.30
N PRO A 85 5.45 -4.07 -8.42
CA PRO A 85 6.44 -3.92 -9.47
C PRO A 85 6.60 -2.46 -9.93
N GLY A 86 7.85 -2.06 -10.22
CA GLY A 86 8.15 -0.68 -10.61
C GLY A 86 8.20 0.32 -9.46
N CYS A 87 8.25 -0.14 -8.20
CA CYS A 87 8.20 0.70 -7.00
C CYS A 87 6.87 1.48 -6.86
N GLN A 88 5.78 0.95 -7.38
CA GLN A 88 4.46 1.44 -7.07
C GLN A 88 4.13 1.14 -5.61
N LEU A 89 3.66 2.13 -4.88
CA LEU A 89 3.26 2.00 -3.48
C LEU A 89 1.75 1.83 -3.41
N GLU A 90 1.30 0.72 -2.86
CA GLU A 90 -0.11 0.42 -2.67
C GLU A 90 -0.49 0.47 -1.19
N LEU A 91 -1.60 1.14 -0.87
CA LEU A 91 -2.32 0.96 0.37
C LEU A 91 -3.48 0.02 0.12
N SER A 92 -3.46 -1.18 0.71
CA SER A 92 -4.63 -2.05 0.82
C SER A 92 -5.31 -1.75 2.17
N GLY A 93 -6.43 -1.03 2.10
CA GLY A 93 -7.18 -0.60 3.27
C GLY A 93 -7.89 -1.75 3.98
N LYS A 94 -8.18 -1.57 5.26
CA LYS A 94 -8.99 -2.54 6.01
C LYS A 94 -10.44 -2.54 5.52
N ILE A 95 -11.17 -3.61 5.84
CA ILE A 95 -12.60 -3.69 5.54
C ILE A 95 -13.37 -2.73 6.46
N LEU A 96 -13.97 -1.71 5.86
CA LEU A 96 -14.70 -0.63 6.55
C LEU A 96 -16.18 -0.63 6.19
N LYS A 97 -17.02 -0.09 7.07
CA LYS A 97 -18.48 -0.18 6.96
C LYS A 97 -19.11 0.85 6.03
N ASN A 98 -18.42 1.95 5.76
CA ASN A 98 -18.95 3.06 4.95
C ASN A 98 -17.84 3.91 4.35
N VAL A 99 -18.20 4.71 3.34
CA VAL A 99 -17.29 5.58 2.59
C VAL A 99 -16.60 6.65 3.47
N HIS A 100 -17.22 7.12 4.53
CA HIS A 100 -16.58 8.11 5.41
C HIS A 100 -15.38 7.52 6.15
N GLN A 101 -15.48 6.25 6.56
CA GLN A 101 -14.36 5.54 7.18
C GLN A 101 -13.23 5.29 6.17
N THR A 102 -13.56 4.93 4.93
CA THR A 102 -12.54 4.75 3.87
C THR A 102 -11.86 6.07 3.52
N CYS A 103 -12.62 7.18 3.44
CA CYS A 103 -12.04 8.51 3.24
C CYS A 103 -11.09 8.90 4.37
N THR A 104 -11.46 8.62 5.63
CA THR A 104 -10.59 8.91 6.78
C THR A 104 -9.30 8.11 6.70
N GLU A 105 -9.36 6.81 6.42
CA GLU A 105 -8.19 5.94 6.26
C GLU A 105 -7.26 6.44 5.14
N SER A 106 -7.82 6.73 3.97
CA SER A 106 -7.06 7.26 2.84
C SER A 106 -6.40 8.60 3.15
N TYR A 107 -7.11 9.48 3.84
CA TYR A 107 -6.60 10.79 4.25
C TYR A 107 -5.46 10.67 5.26
N GLU A 108 -5.59 9.80 6.26
CA GLU A 108 -4.53 9.55 7.24
C GLU A 108 -3.26 9.01 6.57
N HIS A 109 -3.42 8.05 5.66
CA HIS A 109 -2.30 7.51 4.88
C HIS A 109 -1.63 8.57 3.99
N LEU A 110 -2.42 9.38 3.28
CA LEU A 110 -1.89 10.46 2.45
C LEU A 110 -1.11 11.48 3.27
N ARG A 111 -1.61 11.87 4.44
CA ARG A 111 -0.90 12.79 5.33
C ARG A 111 0.46 12.23 5.81
N GLU A 112 0.52 10.96 6.20
CA GLU A 112 1.79 10.31 6.56
C GLU A 112 2.76 10.33 5.37
N LEU A 113 2.26 10.05 4.18
CA LEU A 113 3.07 10.02 2.96
C LEU A 113 3.53 11.43 2.52
N GLU A 114 2.65 12.43 2.59
CA GLU A 114 2.96 13.83 2.30
C GLU A 114 4.02 14.40 3.25
N GLU A 115 3.95 14.08 4.54
CA GLU A 115 4.97 14.50 5.52
C GLU A 115 6.37 14.02 5.10
N TYR A 116 6.50 12.76 4.68
CA TYR A 116 7.77 12.24 4.16
C TYR A 116 8.18 12.90 2.84
N ALA A 117 7.22 13.11 1.95
CA ALA A 117 7.47 13.70 0.64
C ALA A 117 7.95 15.15 0.74
N GLU A 118 7.36 15.96 1.60
CA GLU A 118 7.79 17.35 1.84
C GLU A 118 9.22 17.43 2.37
N LEU A 119 9.54 16.60 3.37
CA LEU A 119 10.89 16.54 3.96
C LEU A 119 11.96 16.17 2.94
N ASN A 120 11.61 15.36 1.94
CA ASN A 120 12.55 14.79 0.98
C ASN A 120 12.42 15.35 -0.44
N LYS A 121 11.61 16.39 -0.66
CA LYS A 121 11.36 17.02 -1.98
C LYS A 121 10.89 16.00 -3.01
N LEU A 122 9.85 15.25 -2.66
CA LEU A 122 9.22 14.28 -3.52
C LEU A 122 7.83 14.78 -3.96
N CYS A 123 7.32 14.23 -5.04
CA CYS A 123 5.93 14.37 -5.46
C CYS A 123 5.28 12.99 -5.58
N ILE A 124 3.98 12.94 -5.32
CA ILE A 124 3.18 11.73 -5.27
C ILE A 124 2.10 11.83 -6.34
N LEU A 125 1.94 10.79 -7.13
CA LEU A 125 0.87 10.69 -8.15
C LEU A 125 0.06 9.41 -7.92
N GLY A 126 -1.25 9.55 -7.75
CA GLY A 126 -2.19 8.42 -7.72
C GLY A 126 -2.43 7.92 -9.13
N LEU A 127 -1.76 6.85 -9.52
CA LEU A 127 -1.84 6.25 -10.85
C LEU A 127 -1.78 4.73 -10.73
N GLY A 128 -2.63 4.03 -11.48
CA GLY A 128 -2.63 2.58 -11.60
C GLY A 128 -1.60 2.02 -12.58
N PHE A 129 -0.83 2.88 -13.26
CA PHE A 129 0.24 2.49 -14.18
C PHE A 129 1.39 3.51 -14.15
N ASP A 130 2.58 3.05 -14.54
CA ASP A 130 3.77 3.88 -14.59
C ASP A 130 3.73 4.86 -15.78
N PRO A 131 3.77 6.17 -15.55
CA PRO A 131 3.69 7.17 -16.63
C PRO A 131 5.01 7.35 -17.40
N ILE A 132 6.12 6.73 -16.95
CA ILE A 132 7.47 6.98 -17.50
C ILE A 132 8.06 5.73 -18.16
N SER A 133 7.35 4.62 -18.22
CA SER A 133 7.84 3.35 -18.82
C SER A 133 7.88 3.38 -20.34
#